data_2d392462ca0618a5943ea11c1ce0c460
#
_entry.id   2d392462ca0618a5943ea11c1ce0c460
#
_cell.length_a   1.000
_cell.length_b   1.000
_cell.length_c   1.000
_cell.angle_alpha   90.00
_cell.angle_beta   90.00
_cell.angle_gamma   90.00
#
_symmetry.space_group_name_H-M   'P 1'
#
loop_
_entity.id
_entity.type
_entity.pdbx_description
1 polymer ?
#
loop_
_entity_poly.entity_id
_entity_poly.type
_entity_poly.pdbx_seq_one_letter_code
_entity_poly.pdbx_strand_id
1 'polypeptide(L)'
;MIVNKVKEGRKLTEIKFSNDHYLANLLATTKVLGISLERAKKLCRTVPGKRVEVNPPIEIISKSNTDKLFEELEEYEIEVSISIPSK
;
A
#
# COMPACT_ATOMS: atom_id res chain seq x y z
N MET A 1 -31.41 5.41 -5.30
CA MET A 1 -30.84 5.41 -5.12
C MET A 1 -29.80 5.43 -4.99
N ILE A 2 -29.27 5.63 -4.85
CA ILE A 2 -28.37 5.67 -4.84
C ILE A 2 -27.51 5.47 -4.23
N VAL A 3 -26.99 5.40 -4.18
CA VAL A 3 -26.21 5.23 -3.72
C VAL A 3 -25.21 5.19 -3.54
N ASN A 4 -24.75 5.39 -3.67
CA ASN A 4 -23.78 5.29 -3.64
C ASN A 4 -22.96 5.33 -3.02
N LYS A 5 -22.59 5.28 -2.66
CA LYS A 5 -21.88 5.30 -2.16
C LYS A 5 -20.92 5.16 -2.03
N VAL A 6 -20.58 5.31 -2.12
CA VAL A 6 -19.63 5.37 -2.15
C VAL A 6 -18.70 5.00 -1.54
N LYS A 7 -18.11 4.59 -1.73
CA LYS A 7 -17.17 4.16 -1.30
C LYS A 7 -16.29 4.94 -0.96
N GLU A 8 -15.74 5.02 -0.24
CA GLU A 8 -14.96 5.77 0.07
C GLU A 8 -13.82 5.69 -0.49
N GLY A 9 -13.40 5.15 -1.28
CA GLY A 9 -12.23 5.12 -2.06
C GLY A 9 -10.97 5.53 -1.36
N ARG A 10 -10.65 4.91 -0.28
CA ARG A 10 -9.35 5.13 0.31
C ARG A 10 -8.31 4.56 -0.61
N LYS A 11 -7.23 5.31 -0.84
CA LYS A 11 -6.18 4.88 -1.75
C LYS A 11 -4.82 4.98 -1.11
N LEU A 12 -4.02 3.96 -1.28
CA LEU A 12 -2.65 3.93 -0.81
C LEU A 12 -1.81 4.67 -1.85
N THR A 13 -1.25 5.81 -1.46
CA THR A 13 -0.59 6.70 -2.40
C THR A 13 0.92 6.72 -2.27
N GLU A 14 1.46 6.35 -1.12
CA GLU A 14 2.91 6.34 -0.92
C GLU A 14 3.32 5.17 -0.08
N ILE A 15 4.54 4.71 -0.28
CA ILE A 15 5.06 3.58 0.48
C ILE A 15 6.52 3.88 0.82
N LYS A 16 6.95 3.44 1.99
CA LYS A 16 8.31 3.64 2.43
C LYS A 16 8.81 2.34 3.07
N PHE A 17 9.95 1.85 2.62
CA PHE A 17 10.54 0.65 3.18
C PHE A 17 11.63 1.08 4.15
N SER A 18 11.62 0.52 5.36
CA SER A 18 12.60 0.86 6.36
C SER A 18 13.79 -0.08 6.37
N ASN A 19 13.75 -1.11 5.55
CA ASN A 19 14.84 -2.07 5.48
C ASN A 19 15.20 -2.30 4.01
N ASP A 20 16.33 -2.98 3.78
CA ASP A 20 16.78 -3.25 2.42
C ASP A 20 16.63 -4.70 2.02
N HIS A 21 15.75 -5.43 2.67
CA HIS A 21 15.51 -6.83 2.33
C HIS A 21 14.57 -6.90 1.14
N TYR A 22 15.14 -6.82 -0.03
CA TYR A 22 14.37 -6.72 -1.26
C TYR A 22 13.35 -7.85 -1.41
N LEU A 23 13.77 -9.08 -1.20
CA LEU A 23 12.86 -10.22 -1.40
C LEU A 23 11.72 -10.21 -0.38
N ALA A 24 12.01 -9.84 0.85
CA ALA A 24 10.96 -9.76 1.87
C ALA A 24 9.98 -8.65 1.53
N ASN A 25 10.48 -7.52 1.10
CA ASN A 25 9.62 -6.40 0.70
C ASN A 25 8.78 -6.77 -0.50
N LEU A 26 9.37 -7.49 -1.44
CA LEU A 26 8.66 -7.92 -2.64
C LEU A 26 7.52 -8.86 -2.27
N LEU A 27 7.80 -9.82 -1.40
CA LEU A 27 6.79 -10.76 -0.97
C LEU A 27 5.68 -10.05 -0.20
N ALA A 28 6.04 -9.12 0.67
CA ALA A 28 5.05 -8.40 1.45
C ALA A 28 4.12 -7.59 0.55
N THR A 29 4.68 -6.87 -0.42
CA THR A 29 3.85 -6.02 -1.27
C THR A 29 2.94 -6.86 -2.16
N THR A 30 3.42 -7.97 -2.70
CA THR A 30 2.55 -8.80 -3.53
C THR A 30 1.50 -9.50 -2.71
N LYS A 31 1.84 -9.94 -1.50
CA LYS A 31 0.91 -10.71 -0.69
C LYS A 31 -0.08 -9.83 0.05
N VAL A 32 0.39 -8.76 0.66
CA VAL A 32 -0.48 -7.92 1.47
C VAL A 32 -1.26 -6.94 0.60
N LEU A 33 -0.60 -6.30 -0.33
CA LEU A 33 -1.24 -5.30 -1.17
C LEU A 33 -1.93 -5.91 -2.39
N GLY A 34 -1.57 -7.13 -2.73
CA GLY A 34 -2.21 -7.80 -3.86
C GLY A 34 -1.86 -7.24 -5.21
N ILE A 35 -0.73 -6.57 -5.34
CA ILE A 35 -0.34 -5.99 -6.62
C ILE A 35 0.49 -7.01 -7.40
N SER A 36 0.66 -6.75 -8.69
CA SER A 36 1.40 -7.66 -9.53
C SER A 36 2.87 -7.68 -9.16
N LEU A 37 3.54 -8.75 -9.51
CA LEU A 37 4.96 -8.89 -9.22
C LEU A 37 5.76 -7.80 -9.90
N GLU A 38 5.42 -7.47 -11.13
CA GLU A 38 6.11 -6.43 -11.87
C GLU A 38 6.00 -5.09 -11.16
N ARG A 39 4.80 -4.76 -10.70
CA ARG A 39 4.58 -3.51 -10.01
C ARG A 39 5.33 -3.49 -8.68
N ALA A 40 5.29 -4.62 -7.97
CA ALA A 40 5.98 -4.73 -6.70
C ALA A 40 7.49 -4.55 -6.88
N LYS A 41 8.04 -5.09 -7.95
CA LYS A 41 9.46 -4.94 -8.23
C LYS A 41 9.83 -3.47 -8.40
N LYS A 42 8.99 -2.73 -9.09
CA LYS A 42 9.26 -1.31 -9.29
C LYS A 42 9.24 -0.55 -7.98
N LEU A 43 8.28 -0.86 -7.12
CA LEU A 43 8.17 -0.19 -5.84
C LEU A 43 9.32 -0.52 -4.92
N CYS A 44 9.76 -1.77 -4.94
CA CYS A 44 10.81 -2.21 -4.03
C CYS A 44 12.21 -1.79 -4.45
N ARG A 45 12.36 -1.28 -5.65
CA ARG A 45 13.64 -0.81 -6.12
C ARG A 45 13.86 0.61 -5.64
N THR A 46 14.12 0.77 -4.38
CA THR A 46 14.35 2.09 -3.82
C THR A 46 15.25 1.93 -2.61
N VAL A 47 15.86 3.02 -2.17
CA VAL A 47 16.71 2.96 -1.00
C VAL A 47 15.84 2.99 0.24
N PRO A 48 16.26 2.31 1.31
CA PRO A 48 15.49 2.32 2.54
C PRO A 48 15.33 3.73 3.08
N GLY A 49 14.17 4.00 3.62
CA GLY A 49 13.86 5.29 4.18
C GLY A 49 13.33 6.31 3.20
N LYS A 50 13.34 5.99 1.91
CA LYS A 50 12.83 6.91 0.91
C LYS A 50 11.35 6.64 0.65
N ARG A 51 10.55 7.70 0.62
CA ARG A 51 9.13 7.58 0.33
C ARG A 51 8.94 7.49 -1.18
N VAL A 52 8.18 6.51 -1.61
CA VAL A 52 7.95 6.26 -3.03
C VAL A 52 6.49 6.46 -3.34
N GLU A 53 6.23 7.20 -4.38
CA GLU A 53 4.85 7.42 -4.81
C GLU A 53 4.33 6.19 -5.53
N VAL A 54 3.12 5.75 -5.15
CA VAL A 54 2.50 4.59 -5.76
C VAL A 54 1.54 5.08 -6.83
N ASN A 55 1.87 4.80 -8.07
CA ASN A 55 1.13 5.35 -9.20
C ASN A 55 0.84 4.25 -10.22
N PRO A 56 -0.42 3.92 -10.47
CA PRO A 56 -1.59 4.52 -9.85
C PRO A 56 -1.78 4.06 -8.40
N PRO A 57 -2.48 4.83 -7.60
CA PRO A 57 -2.70 4.45 -6.20
C PRO A 57 -3.44 3.12 -6.08
N ILE A 58 -3.19 2.43 -4.98
CA ILE A 58 -3.82 1.14 -4.75
C ILE A 58 -5.09 1.36 -3.94
N GLU A 59 -6.19 0.85 -4.43
CA GLU A 59 -7.48 1.02 -3.78
C GLU A 59 -7.62 0.14 -2.57
N ILE A 60 -8.15 0.69 -1.49
CA ILE A 60 -8.42 -0.07 -0.27
C ILE A 60 -9.91 -0.02 -0.03
N ILE A 61 -10.50 -1.20 -0.01
CA ILE A 61 -11.95 -1.29 -0.07
C ILE A 61 -12.64 -1.07 1.26
N SER A 62 -12.15 -1.61 2.34
CA SER A 62 -12.86 -1.50 3.59
C SER A 62 -11.96 -1.00 4.70
N LYS A 63 -12.57 -0.43 5.72
CA LYS A 63 -11.85 0.08 6.85
C LYS A 63 -11.20 -1.04 7.65
N SER A 64 -11.88 -2.17 7.79
CA SER A 64 -11.31 -3.31 8.48
C SER A 64 -10.06 -3.79 7.79
N ASN A 65 -10.10 -3.83 6.47
CA ASN A 65 -8.92 -4.25 5.71
C ASN A 65 -7.78 -3.26 5.88
N THR A 66 -8.10 -1.98 6.06
CA THR A 66 -7.07 -0.98 6.25
C THR A 66 -6.30 -1.23 7.54
N ASP A 67 -6.99 -1.51 8.63
CA ASP A 67 -6.33 -1.78 9.89
C ASP A 67 -5.45 -3.01 9.81
N LYS A 68 -5.97 -4.08 9.22
CA LYS A 68 -5.21 -5.29 9.05
C LYS A 68 -4.01 -5.08 8.18
N LEU A 69 -4.19 -4.32 7.13
CA LEU A 69 -3.13 -4.03 6.18
C LEU A 69 -1.99 -3.29 6.86
N PHE A 70 -2.29 -2.30 7.69
CA PHE A 70 -1.27 -1.58 8.41
C PHE A 70 -0.50 -2.51 9.35
N GLU A 71 -1.21 -3.38 10.06
CA GLU A 71 -0.58 -4.30 10.99
C GLU A 71 0.37 -5.23 10.27
N GLU A 72 -0.06 -5.79 9.16
CA GLU A 72 0.77 -6.71 8.42
C GLU A 72 1.99 -6.05 7.81
N LEU A 73 1.80 -4.85 7.27
CA LEU A 73 2.91 -4.13 6.69
C LEU A 73 3.92 -3.70 7.75
N GLU A 74 3.44 -3.38 8.93
CA GLU A 74 4.31 -3.00 10.03
C GLU A 74 5.25 -4.12 10.41
N GLU A 75 4.80 -5.35 10.32
CA GLU A 75 5.64 -6.50 10.62
C GLU A 75 6.81 -6.59 9.66
N TYR A 76 6.65 -6.07 8.44
CA TYR A 76 7.73 -6.07 7.46
C TYR A 76 8.46 -4.73 7.47
N GLU A 77 8.15 -3.85 8.42
CA GLU A 77 8.78 -2.53 8.51
C GLU A 77 8.49 -1.68 7.27
N ILE A 78 7.26 -1.73 6.82
CA ILE A 78 6.83 -0.96 5.65
C ILE A 78 5.78 0.05 6.11
N GLU A 79 5.99 1.31 5.79
CA GLU A 79 5.04 2.36 6.10
C GLU A 79 4.31 2.78 4.83
N VAL A 80 3.06 3.10 4.95
CA VAL A 80 2.28 3.54 3.80
C VAL A 80 1.48 4.78 4.17
N SER A 81 1.19 5.59 3.16
CA SER A 81 0.32 6.75 3.33
C SER A 81 -0.97 6.49 2.55
N ILE A 82 -2.08 6.76 3.21
CA ILE A 82 -3.38 6.52 2.60
C ILE A 82 -4.11 7.84 2.48
N SER A 83 -4.63 8.09 1.29
CA SER A 83 -5.39 9.28 1.00
C SER A 83 -6.87 8.95 1.10
N ILE A 84 -7.62 9.80 1.78
CA ILE A 84 -9.06 9.64 1.90
C ILE A 84 -9.70 10.76 1.10
N PRO A 85 -10.63 10.45 0.20
CA PRO A 85 -11.24 11.48 -0.61
C PRO A 85 -12.04 12.45 0.27
N SER A 86 -11.89 13.70 0.00
CA SER A 86 -12.59 14.64 0.78
C SER A 86 -13.92 14.90 0.19
N LYS A 87 -14.51 14.47 -0.19
CA LYS A 87 -15.72 14.59 -0.51
C LYS A 87 -16.03 15.00 -1.33
#